data_00f1ad0b60f264bf8f1d145f435eaaa5
#
_entry.id   00f1ad0b60f264bf8f1d145f435eaaa5
#
_cell.length_a   1.000
_cell.length_b   1.000
_cell.length_c   1.000
_cell.angle_alpha   90.00
_cell.angle_beta   90.00
_cell.angle_gamma   90.00
#
_symmetry.space_group_name_H-M   'P 1'
#
loop_
_entity.id
_entity.type
_entity.pdbx_description
1 polymer ?
#
loop_
_entity_poly.entity_id
_entity_poly.type
_entity_poly.pdbx_seq_one_letter_code
_entity_poly.pdbx_strand_id
1 'polypeptide(L)'
;IALVVDNQKKQAAKNAHPLSKEDIEGLRNVISYIADHYAFDIPLSRLANIACMSESKLKTCFKRHTGRTVTEYIQGRRMSQAEHLLIDTDFSMGQIAQMIGYTTSSRFAELFKKSTGILPIEYRKIAKGR
;
A
#
# COMPACT_ATOMS: atom_id res chain seq x y z
N ILE A 1 4.03 35.15 -1.03
CA ILE A 1 3.43 33.89 -1.52
C ILE A 1 4.06 32.69 -0.80
N ALA A 2 5.38 32.65 -0.70
CA ALA A 2 6.08 31.60 0.02
C ALA A 2 5.71 31.59 1.49
N LEU A 3 5.51 32.75 2.09
CA LEU A 3 5.11 32.86 3.50
C LEU A 3 3.73 32.30 3.75
N VAL A 4 2.79 32.48 2.80
CA VAL A 4 1.43 31.93 2.94
C VAL A 4 1.47 30.41 2.88
N VAL A 5 2.24 29.86 1.96
CA VAL A 5 2.41 28.40 1.83
C VAL A 5 3.05 27.83 3.10
N ASP A 6 4.10 28.49 3.61
CA ASP A 6 4.76 28.04 4.84
C ASP A 6 3.82 28.09 6.04
N ASN A 7 2.99 29.14 6.13
CA ASN A 7 2.00 29.25 7.20
C ASN A 7 0.97 28.12 7.14
N GLN A 8 0.53 27.76 5.94
CA GLN A 8 -0.41 26.65 5.78
C GLN A 8 0.23 25.32 6.20
N LYS A 9 1.48 25.10 5.83
CA LYS A 9 2.23 23.90 6.25
C LYS A 9 2.41 23.88 7.76
N LYS A 10 2.77 24.99 8.36
CA LYS A 10 2.92 25.10 9.81
C LYS A 10 1.60 24.88 10.53
N GLN A 11 0.51 25.40 9.98
CA GLN A 11 -0.82 25.24 10.55
C GLN A 11 -1.25 23.78 10.50
N ALA A 12 -1.03 23.10 9.37
CA ALA A 12 -1.31 21.68 9.24
C ALA A 12 -0.45 20.86 10.19
N ALA A 13 0.81 21.22 10.34
CA ALA A 13 1.72 20.54 11.25
C ALA A 13 1.34 20.75 12.72
N LYS A 14 0.82 21.94 13.07
CA LYS A 14 0.33 22.20 14.43
C LYS A 14 -0.92 21.39 14.74
N ASN A 15 -1.82 21.24 13.76
CA ASN A 15 -3.05 20.48 13.93
C ASN A 15 -2.80 18.98 13.93
N ALA A 16 -1.73 18.53 13.27
CA ALA A 16 -1.34 17.13 13.20
C ALA A 16 -0.04 16.96 13.99
N HIS A 17 -0.12 16.71 15.25
CA HIS A 17 1.05 16.61 16.14
C HIS A 17 2.24 15.93 15.47
N PRO A 18 3.48 16.37 15.76
CA PRO A 18 4.68 15.68 15.25
C PRO A 18 4.66 14.22 15.65
N LEU A 19 5.19 13.37 14.77
CA LEU A 19 5.28 11.95 15.07
C LEU A 19 6.34 11.72 16.13
N SER A 20 5.95 11.06 17.23
CA SER A 20 6.87 10.69 18.29
C SER A 20 7.68 9.46 17.87
N LYS A 21 8.71 9.12 18.66
CA LYS A 21 9.46 7.88 18.46
C LYS A 21 8.54 6.66 18.52
N GLU A 22 7.61 6.66 19.48
CA GLU A 22 6.64 5.58 19.64
C GLU A 22 5.73 5.47 18.45
N ASP A 23 5.30 6.61 17.87
CA ASP A 23 4.47 6.63 16.68
C ASP A 23 5.22 6.05 15.49
N ILE A 24 6.46 6.44 15.28
CA ILE A 24 7.29 5.93 14.19
C ILE A 24 7.51 4.43 14.35
N GLU A 25 7.79 3.97 15.55
CA GLU A 25 7.97 2.56 15.88
C GLU A 25 6.68 1.78 15.56
N GLY A 26 5.53 2.31 16.00
CA GLY A 26 4.24 1.70 15.71
C GLY A 26 3.97 1.59 14.22
N LEU A 27 4.27 2.63 13.46
CA LEU A 27 4.09 2.62 12.02
C LEU A 27 5.05 1.63 11.34
N ARG A 28 6.28 1.53 11.84
CA ARG A 28 7.24 0.56 11.34
C ARG A 28 6.73 -0.87 11.53
N ASN A 29 6.14 -1.14 12.69
CA ASN A 29 5.56 -2.44 12.99
C ASN A 29 4.38 -2.75 12.07
N VAL A 30 3.55 -1.75 11.77
CA VAL A 30 2.43 -1.89 10.82
C VAL A 30 2.96 -2.21 9.42
N ILE A 31 3.96 -1.49 8.96
CA ILE A 31 4.55 -1.72 7.64
C ILE A 31 5.13 -3.12 7.54
N SER A 32 5.82 -3.57 8.58
CA SER A 32 6.37 -4.93 8.64
C SER A 32 5.27 -5.99 8.59
N TYR A 33 4.18 -5.75 9.33
CA TYR A 33 3.03 -6.67 9.31
C TYR A 33 2.41 -6.75 7.92
N ILE A 34 2.24 -5.61 7.27
CA ILE A 34 1.69 -5.57 5.90
C ILE A 34 2.60 -6.35 4.94
N ALA A 35 3.92 -6.19 5.07
CA ALA A 35 4.88 -6.91 4.22
C ALA A 35 4.70 -8.43 4.30
N ASP A 36 4.35 -8.93 5.49
CA ASP A 36 4.18 -10.36 5.72
C ASP A 36 2.76 -10.86 5.44
N HIS A 37 1.76 -9.96 5.37
CA HIS A 37 0.35 -10.36 5.35
C HIS A 37 -0.45 -9.68 4.23
N TYR A 38 0.17 -9.01 3.28
CA TYR A 38 -0.55 -8.23 2.26
C TYR A 38 -1.53 -9.08 1.43
N ALA A 39 -1.29 -10.39 1.32
CA ALA A 39 -2.14 -11.28 0.54
C ALA A 39 -3.42 -11.68 1.29
N PHE A 40 -3.53 -11.30 2.55
CA PHE A 40 -4.70 -11.60 3.38
C PHE A 40 -5.52 -10.35 3.61
N ASP A 41 -6.75 -10.55 4.09
CA ASP A 41 -7.58 -9.43 4.52
C ASP A 41 -7.04 -8.90 5.85
N ILE A 42 -6.69 -7.62 5.89
CA ILE A 42 -6.10 -7.00 7.09
C ILE A 42 -7.08 -5.95 7.61
N PRO A 43 -7.80 -6.24 8.71
CA PRO A 43 -8.67 -5.22 9.31
C PRO A 43 -7.86 -4.05 9.85
N LEU A 44 -8.39 -2.84 9.66
CA LEU A 44 -7.74 -1.63 10.17
C LEU A 44 -7.57 -1.69 11.69
N SER A 45 -8.52 -2.31 12.39
CA SER A 45 -8.45 -2.49 13.85
C SER A 45 -7.21 -3.25 14.27
N ARG A 46 -6.82 -4.27 13.50
CA ARG A 46 -5.61 -5.03 13.80
C ARG A 46 -4.36 -4.16 13.66
N LEU A 47 -4.27 -3.39 12.60
CA LEU A 47 -3.13 -2.49 12.39
C LEU A 47 -3.07 -1.41 13.47
N ALA A 48 -4.20 -0.90 13.88
CA ALA A 48 -4.27 0.08 14.96
C ALA A 48 -3.74 -0.52 16.27
N ASN A 49 -4.11 -1.76 16.58
CA ASN A 49 -3.59 -2.45 17.76
C ASN A 49 -2.08 -2.64 17.69
N ILE A 50 -1.57 -3.02 16.52
CA ILE A 50 -0.12 -3.20 16.33
C ILE A 50 0.63 -1.89 16.55
N ALA A 51 0.07 -0.78 16.08
CA ALA A 51 0.67 0.54 16.23
C ALA A 51 0.44 1.15 17.61
N CYS A 52 -0.40 0.55 18.44
CA CYS A 52 -0.84 1.11 19.74
C CYS A 52 -1.50 2.48 19.54
N MET A 53 -2.32 2.59 18.52
CA MET A 53 -3.03 3.82 18.15
C MET A 53 -4.51 3.54 17.95
N SER A 54 -5.32 4.61 18.02
CA SER A 54 -6.70 4.53 17.52
C SER A 54 -6.67 4.40 15.99
N GLU A 55 -7.77 3.93 15.41
CA GLU A 55 -7.85 3.82 13.95
C GLU A 55 -7.71 5.18 13.27
N SER A 56 -8.33 6.21 13.84
CA SER A 56 -8.22 7.59 13.31
C SER A 56 -6.79 8.09 13.32
N LYS A 57 -6.09 7.89 14.44
CA LYS A 57 -4.70 8.31 14.56
C LYS A 57 -3.81 7.53 13.58
N LEU A 58 -4.05 6.22 13.45
CA LEU A 58 -3.28 5.41 12.51
C LEU A 58 -3.43 5.93 11.09
N LYS A 59 -4.65 6.18 10.64
CA LYS A 59 -4.89 6.70 9.29
C LYS A 59 -4.11 7.98 9.03
N THR A 60 -4.19 8.92 9.94
CA THR A 60 -3.51 10.22 9.81
C THR A 60 -2.00 10.07 9.81
N CYS A 61 -1.48 9.36 10.80
CA CYS A 61 -0.03 9.18 10.95
C CYS A 61 0.56 8.36 9.80
N PHE A 62 -0.16 7.32 9.37
CA PHE A 62 0.31 6.46 8.28
C PHE A 62 0.45 7.24 6.98
N LYS A 63 -0.57 8.04 6.63
CA LYS A 63 -0.51 8.85 5.42
C LYS A 63 0.59 9.91 5.50
N ARG A 64 0.78 10.53 6.66
CA ARG A 64 1.86 11.50 6.86
C ARG A 64 3.24 10.87 6.68
N HIS A 65 3.41 9.67 7.21
CA HIS A 65 4.72 9.00 7.20
C HIS A 65 5.04 8.38 5.84
N THR A 66 4.06 7.74 5.19
CA THR A 66 4.28 6.99 3.94
C THR A 66 3.86 7.75 2.69
N GLY A 67 3.05 8.81 2.83
CA GLY A 67 2.46 9.51 1.69
C GLY A 67 1.25 8.83 1.09
N ARG A 68 0.83 7.68 1.63
CA ARG A 68 -0.28 6.87 1.11
C ARG A 68 -1.22 6.47 2.23
N THR A 69 -2.48 6.22 1.88
CA THR A 69 -3.41 5.60 2.82
C THR A 69 -2.99 4.15 3.06
N VAL A 70 -3.50 3.55 4.13
CA VAL A 70 -3.25 2.14 4.42
C VAL A 70 -3.70 1.26 3.24
N THR A 71 -4.89 1.52 2.70
CA THR A 71 -5.43 0.76 1.57
C THR A 71 -4.52 0.87 0.33
N GLU A 72 -4.11 2.09 0.01
CA GLU A 72 -3.19 2.33 -1.12
C GLU A 72 -1.85 1.60 -0.92
N TYR A 73 -1.37 1.61 0.30
CA TYR A 73 -0.10 0.96 0.62
C TYR A 73 -0.18 -0.57 0.43
N ILE A 74 -1.27 -1.17 0.93
CA ILE A 74 -1.49 -2.62 0.78
C ILE A 74 -1.63 -2.97 -0.70
N GLN A 75 -2.41 -2.20 -1.45
CA GLN A 75 -2.56 -2.42 -2.89
C GLN A 75 -1.22 -2.29 -3.63
N GLY A 76 -0.40 -1.32 -3.24
CA GLY A 76 0.93 -1.14 -3.81
C GLY A 76 1.82 -2.35 -3.59
N ARG A 77 1.76 -2.94 -2.40
CA ARG A 77 2.51 -4.16 -2.10
C ARG A 77 2.04 -5.34 -2.96
N ARG A 78 0.72 -5.48 -3.11
CA ARG A 78 0.14 -6.53 -3.95
C ARG A 78 0.56 -6.38 -5.41
N MET A 79 0.51 -5.16 -5.94
CA MET A 79 0.89 -4.89 -7.33
C MET A 79 2.39 -5.12 -7.55
N SER A 80 3.22 -4.72 -6.60
CA SER A 80 4.66 -4.95 -6.67
C SER A 80 4.98 -6.45 -6.73
N GLN A 81 4.32 -7.24 -5.90
CA GLN A 81 4.50 -8.69 -5.92
C GLN A 81 3.97 -9.29 -7.22
N ALA A 82 2.86 -8.77 -7.75
CA ALA A 82 2.34 -9.20 -9.03
C ALA A 82 3.35 -9.02 -10.15
N GLU A 83 4.04 -7.88 -10.18
CA GLU A 83 5.07 -7.61 -11.18
C GLU A 83 6.17 -8.66 -11.14
N HIS A 84 6.64 -9.00 -9.94
CA HIS A 84 7.65 -10.06 -9.78
C HIS A 84 7.15 -11.40 -10.28
N LEU A 85 5.92 -11.78 -9.93
CA LEU A 85 5.35 -13.06 -10.34
C LEU A 85 5.13 -13.12 -11.85
N LEU A 86 4.74 -12.01 -12.48
CA LEU A 86 4.55 -11.93 -13.91
C LEU A 86 5.86 -12.16 -14.67
N ILE A 87 6.97 -11.64 -14.16
CA ILE A 87 8.28 -11.74 -14.79
C ILE A 87 8.95 -13.06 -14.46
N ASP A 88 8.93 -13.46 -13.20
CA ASP A 88 9.77 -14.57 -12.69
C ASP A 88 9.09 -15.93 -12.78
N THR A 89 7.80 -16.00 -13.09
CA THR A 89 7.07 -17.27 -13.13
C THR A 89 6.21 -17.36 -14.39
N ASP A 90 5.71 -18.57 -14.64
CA ASP A 90 4.71 -18.82 -15.67
C ASP A 90 3.31 -19.07 -15.07
N PHE A 91 3.11 -18.65 -13.83
CA PHE A 91 1.80 -18.77 -13.18
C PHE A 91 0.71 -18.08 -13.99
N SER A 92 -0.48 -18.66 -13.99
CA SER A 92 -1.63 -18.08 -14.67
C SER A 92 -2.08 -16.79 -13.97
N MET A 93 -2.87 -15.98 -14.67
CA MET A 93 -3.42 -14.75 -14.09
C MET A 93 -4.27 -15.06 -12.85
N GLY A 94 -5.03 -16.16 -12.87
CA GLY A 94 -5.82 -16.59 -11.73
C GLY A 94 -4.97 -17.01 -10.54
N GLN A 95 -3.87 -17.71 -10.79
CA GLN A 95 -2.96 -18.11 -9.73
C GLN A 95 -2.29 -16.90 -9.08
N ILE A 96 -1.83 -15.95 -9.90
CA ILE A 96 -1.21 -14.73 -9.39
C ILE A 96 -2.22 -13.94 -8.56
N ALA A 97 -3.45 -13.79 -9.07
CA ALA A 97 -4.50 -13.07 -8.35
C ALA A 97 -4.70 -13.65 -6.94
N GLN A 98 -4.82 -14.96 -6.84
CA GLN A 98 -4.98 -15.62 -5.54
C GLN A 98 -3.76 -15.41 -4.64
N MET A 99 -2.57 -15.52 -5.19
CA MET A 99 -1.33 -15.38 -4.41
C MET A 99 -1.16 -13.99 -3.80
N ILE A 100 -1.69 -12.97 -4.46
CA ILE A 100 -1.58 -11.59 -3.96
C ILE A 100 -2.82 -11.09 -3.22
N GLY A 101 -3.84 -11.96 -3.08
CA GLY A 101 -4.98 -11.66 -2.21
C GLY A 101 -6.27 -11.27 -2.90
N TYR A 102 -6.41 -11.49 -4.20
CA TYR A 102 -7.66 -11.22 -4.92
C TYR A 102 -8.39 -12.52 -5.24
N THR A 103 -9.72 -12.47 -5.21
CA THR A 103 -10.54 -13.66 -5.45
C THR A 103 -10.69 -13.98 -6.93
N THR A 104 -10.55 -12.98 -7.81
CA THR A 104 -10.72 -13.17 -9.25
C THR A 104 -9.59 -12.54 -10.03
N SER A 105 -9.26 -13.13 -11.17
CA SER A 105 -8.29 -12.56 -12.10
C SER A 105 -8.79 -11.26 -12.71
N SER A 106 -10.11 -11.11 -12.85
CA SER A 106 -10.71 -9.88 -13.39
C SER A 106 -10.44 -8.69 -12.47
N ARG A 107 -10.62 -8.86 -11.17
CA ARG A 107 -10.35 -7.79 -10.20
C ARG A 107 -8.86 -7.44 -10.18
N PHE A 108 -8.02 -8.45 -10.21
CA PHE A 108 -6.57 -8.25 -10.30
C PHE A 108 -6.20 -7.45 -11.57
N ALA A 109 -6.71 -7.86 -12.73
CA ALA A 109 -6.41 -7.21 -13.99
C ALA A 109 -6.85 -5.75 -14.00
N GLU A 110 -8.04 -5.48 -13.47
CA GLU A 110 -8.58 -4.13 -13.36
C GLU A 110 -7.67 -3.22 -12.52
N LEU A 111 -7.28 -3.69 -11.33
CA LEU A 111 -6.44 -2.91 -10.44
C LEU A 111 -5.01 -2.77 -10.96
N PHE A 112 -4.47 -3.80 -11.60
CA PHE A 112 -3.15 -3.75 -12.21
C PHE A 112 -3.11 -2.73 -13.34
N LYS A 113 -4.12 -2.73 -14.21
CA LYS A 113 -4.21 -1.76 -15.30
C LYS A 113 -4.33 -0.33 -14.76
N LYS A 114 -5.12 -0.15 -13.70
CA LYS A 114 -5.26 1.15 -13.06
C LYS A 114 -3.92 1.64 -12.48
N SER A 115 -3.13 0.73 -11.94
CA SER A 115 -1.86 1.05 -11.31
C SER A 115 -0.72 1.26 -12.32
N THR A 116 -0.66 0.45 -13.38
CA THR A 116 0.47 0.44 -14.32
C THR A 116 0.14 0.99 -15.70
N GLY A 117 -1.14 1.11 -16.04
CA GLY A 117 -1.58 1.56 -17.36
C GLY A 117 -1.79 0.44 -18.36
N ILE A 118 -1.36 -0.77 -18.08
CA ILE A 118 -1.52 -1.91 -19.00
C ILE A 118 -2.02 -3.14 -18.25
N LEU A 119 -2.58 -4.10 -19.00
CA LEU A 119 -3.06 -5.35 -18.42
C LEU A 119 -1.89 -6.24 -18.00
N PRO A 120 -2.09 -7.10 -16.99
CA PRO A 120 -1.02 -8.01 -16.55
C PRO A 120 -0.47 -8.91 -17.65
N ILE A 121 -1.34 -9.40 -18.52
CA ILE A 121 -0.91 -10.27 -19.63
C ILE A 121 -0.02 -9.51 -20.61
N GLU A 122 -0.34 -8.26 -20.88
CA GLU A 122 0.49 -7.38 -21.72
C GLU A 122 1.82 -7.09 -21.06
N TYR A 123 1.79 -6.81 -19.75
CA TYR A 123 3.00 -6.56 -18.98
C TYR A 123 3.95 -7.76 -19.07
N ARG A 124 3.42 -8.98 -18.92
CA ARG A 124 4.25 -10.20 -19.05
C ARG A 124 4.86 -10.31 -20.43
N LYS A 125 4.09 -10.07 -21.47
CA LYS A 125 4.59 -10.15 -22.85
C LYS A 125 5.74 -9.16 -23.07
N ILE A 126 5.58 -7.94 -22.62
CA ILE A 126 6.60 -6.90 -22.77
C ILE A 126 7.85 -7.28 -21.98
N ALA A 127 7.67 -7.67 -20.72
CA ALA A 127 8.79 -7.96 -19.82
C ALA A 127 9.59 -9.20 -20.25
N LYS A 128 8.89 -10.21 -20.82
CA LYS A 128 9.55 -11.44 -21.27
C LYS A 128 9.94 -11.41 -22.75
N GLY A 129 9.69 -10.31 -23.43
CA GLY A 129 10.02 -10.18 -24.85
C GLY A 129 9.18 -11.06 -25.77
N ARG A 130 7.92 -11.37 -25.40
CA ARG A 130 7.04 -12.27 -26.15
C ARG A 130 5.86 -11.54 -26.77
#